data_98da65f836d8e413b474a1353434852b
#
_entry.id   98da65f836d8e413b474a1353434852b
#
_cell.length_a   1.000
_cell.length_b   1.000
_cell.length_c   1.000
_cell.angle_alpha   90.00
_cell.angle_beta   90.00
_cell.angle_gamma   90.00
#
_symmetry.space_group_name_H-M   'P 1'
#
loop_
_entity.id
_entity.type
_entity.pdbx_description
1 polymer ?
#
loop_
_entity_poly.entity_id
_entity_poly.type
_entity_poly.pdbx_seq_one_letter_code
_entity_poly.pdbx_strand_id
1 'polypeptide(L)'
;MPHTARVITVSDRSAAGLREDRGGPLTVSLLRDAGFDCADAVVVPDGADNVEAALRAAIAMGAGLVVTTGGTGIAPTDRTPEGTARVLDRELPGIAEELRRRGLTDTPLSVISRGLAGIVDPGTLVVNLPGSTRAVASGIAVLAELAPHVLDQLAGGDHS
;
A
#
# COMPACT_ATOMS: atom_id res chain seq x y z
N MET A 1 5.00 -20.93 -5.54
CA MET A 1 5.38 -19.68 -6.24
C MET A 1 5.15 -18.51 -5.31
N PRO A 2 6.12 -17.62 -5.13
CA PRO A 2 5.91 -16.43 -4.32
C PRO A 2 4.88 -15.50 -4.98
N HIS A 3 4.12 -14.80 -4.16
CA HIS A 3 3.21 -13.77 -4.64
C HIS A 3 4.01 -12.54 -5.11
N THR A 4 3.53 -11.90 -6.15
CA THR A 4 4.16 -10.70 -6.72
C THR A 4 3.62 -9.45 -6.04
N ALA A 5 4.52 -8.56 -5.62
CA ALA A 5 4.16 -7.28 -5.03
C ALA A 5 4.75 -6.11 -5.81
N ARG A 6 4.10 -4.97 -5.75
CA ARG A 6 4.57 -3.69 -6.30
C ARG A 6 4.40 -2.60 -5.24
N VAL A 7 5.34 -1.66 -5.23
CA VAL A 7 5.36 -0.55 -4.28
C VAL A 7 5.34 0.78 -5.04
N ILE A 8 4.46 1.68 -4.59
CA ILE A 8 4.32 3.03 -5.15
C ILE A 8 4.55 4.02 -4.01
N THR A 9 5.58 4.86 -4.14
CA THR A 9 5.78 6.00 -3.26
C THR A 9 5.07 7.22 -3.82
N VAL A 10 4.20 7.81 -3.03
CA VAL A 10 3.43 9.02 -3.40
C VAL A 10 4.02 10.21 -2.65
N SER A 11 4.74 11.06 -3.36
CA SER A 11 5.42 12.21 -2.76
C SER A 11 5.85 13.22 -3.84
N ASP A 12 5.35 14.45 -3.74
CA ASP A 12 5.77 15.55 -4.62
C ASP A 12 7.28 15.80 -4.53
N ARG A 13 7.80 15.82 -3.32
CA ARG A 13 9.23 16.12 -3.09
C ARG A 13 10.13 15.04 -3.65
N SER A 14 9.81 13.77 -3.42
CA SER A 14 10.59 12.66 -3.93
C SER A 14 10.48 12.56 -5.45
N ALA A 15 9.31 12.81 -6.02
CA ALA A 15 9.10 12.83 -7.47
C ALA A 15 9.90 13.94 -8.16
N ALA A 16 10.06 15.10 -7.49
CA ALA A 16 10.85 16.23 -8.00
C ALA A 16 12.36 16.10 -7.71
N GLY A 17 12.79 15.06 -7.03
CA GLY A 17 14.19 14.86 -6.65
C GLY A 17 14.66 15.77 -5.49
N LEU A 18 13.74 16.42 -4.77
CA LEU A 18 14.05 17.33 -3.67
C LEU A 18 14.21 16.61 -2.33
N ARG A 19 13.82 15.34 -2.25
CA ARG A 19 13.89 14.51 -1.05
C ARG A 19 14.18 13.07 -1.46
N GLU A 20 15.05 12.39 -0.70
CA GLU A 20 15.27 10.97 -0.86
C GLU A 20 14.01 10.19 -0.47
N ASP A 21 13.62 9.23 -1.31
CA ASP A 21 12.59 8.26 -0.97
C ASP A 21 13.18 7.20 -0.05
N ARG A 22 12.77 7.20 1.22
CA ARG A 22 13.18 6.19 2.19
C ARG A 22 12.12 5.12 2.40
N GLY A 23 10.85 5.52 2.33
CA GLY A 23 9.72 4.62 2.57
C GLY A 23 9.58 3.55 1.49
N GLY A 24 9.75 3.91 0.23
CA GLY A 24 9.64 2.99 -0.89
C GLY A 24 10.63 1.83 -0.82
N PRO A 25 11.94 2.10 -0.77
CA PRO A 25 12.95 1.04 -0.64
C PRO A 25 12.80 0.19 0.63
N LEU A 26 12.43 0.80 1.76
CA LEU A 26 12.15 0.05 2.98
C LEU A 26 10.96 -0.90 2.79
N THR A 27 9.88 -0.43 2.17
CA THR A 27 8.71 -1.26 1.89
C THR A 27 9.08 -2.45 1.01
N VAL A 28 9.86 -2.22 -0.05
CA VAL A 28 10.34 -3.26 -0.94
C VAL A 28 11.18 -4.29 -0.18
N SER A 29 12.13 -3.82 0.64
CA SER A 29 13.00 -4.70 1.42
C SER A 29 12.19 -5.58 2.38
N LEU A 30 11.24 -5.00 3.11
CA LEU A 30 10.42 -5.74 4.06
C LEU A 30 9.48 -6.74 3.37
N LEU A 31 8.94 -6.40 2.20
CA LEU A 31 8.11 -7.33 1.42
C LEU A 31 8.95 -8.51 0.89
N ARG A 32 10.16 -8.26 0.42
CA ARG A 32 11.09 -9.33 0.02
C ARG A 32 11.41 -10.25 1.18
N ASP A 33 11.68 -9.69 2.36
CA ASP A 33 11.93 -10.47 3.58
C ASP A 33 10.71 -11.31 3.98
N ALA A 34 9.52 -10.83 3.68
CA ALA A 34 8.26 -11.56 3.92
C ALA A 34 7.94 -12.62 2.84
N GLY A 35 8.80 -12.77 1.83
CA GLY A 35 8.66 -13.79 0.81
C GLY A 35 7.98 -13.35 -0.49
N PHE A 36 7.70 -12.06 -0.67
CA PHE A 36 7.15 -11.55 -1.92
C PHE A 36 8.23 -11.34 -2.97
N ASP A 37 7.88 -11.61 -4.23
CA ASP A 37 8.66 -11.16 -5.38
C ASP A 37 8.29 -9.71 -5.65
N CYS A 38 9.18 -8.78 -5.32
CA CYS A 38 8.90 -7.36 -5.35
C CYS A 38 9.96 -6.60 -6.14
N ALA A 39 9.55 -5.90 -7.19
CA ALA A 39 10.40 -4.98 -7.92
C ALA A 39 10.68 -3.70 -7.12
N ASP A 40 11.60 -2.87 -7.58
CA ASP A 40 11.89 -1.59 -6.96
C ASP A 40 10.66 -0.67 -6.96
N ALA A 41 10.59 0.22 -5.98
CA ALA A 41 9.48 1.16 -5.85
C ALA A 41 9.44 2.16 -7.01
N VAL A 42 8.23 2.50 -7.43
CA VAL A 42 7.97 3.60 -8.37
C VAL A 42 7.57 4.82 -7.56
N VAL A 43 8.12 5.99 -7.89
CA VAL A 43 7.81 7.26 -7.23
C VAL A 43 6.91 8.09 -8.14
N VAL A 44 5.78 8.57 -7.59
CA VAL A 44 4.85 9.43 -8.33
C VAL A 44 4.50 10.67 -7.49
N PRO A 45 4.12 11.80 -8.13
CA PRO A 45 3.63 12.96 -7.41
C PRO A 45 2.33 12.69 -6.68
N ASP A 46 2.02 13.53 -5.69
CA ASP A 46 0.71 13.53 -5.05
C ASP A 46 -0.41 13.82 -6.05
N GLY A 47 -1.63 13.44 -5.69
CA GLY A 47 -2.82 13.66 -6.50
C GLY A 47 -3.55 12.37 -6.86
N ALA A 48 -4.87 12.43 -6.85
CA ALA A 48 -5.70 11.26 -7.11
C ALA A 48 -5.46 10.65 -8.50
N ASP A 49 -5.28 11.48 -9.52
CA ASP A 49 -5.05 11.01 -10.89
C ASP A 49 -3.71 10.26 -11.01
N ASN A 50 -2.66 10.79 -10.37
CA ASN A 50 -1.35 10.16 -10.37
C ASN A 50 -1.37 8.81 -9.65
N VAL A 51 -2.07 8.75 -8.52
CA VAL A 51 -2.21 7.52 -7.74
C VAL A 51 -3.02 6.48 -8.52
N GLU A 52 -4.13 6.87 -9.09
CA GLU A 52 -4.97 5.99 -9.91
C GLU A 52 -4.16 5.38 -11.07
N ALA A 53 -3.46 6.21 -11.83
CA ALA A 53 -2.66 5.76 -12.96
C ALA A 53 -1.56 4.78 -12.53
N ALA A 54 -0.87 5.05 -11.42
CA ALA A 54 0.17 4.17 -10.91
C ALA A 54 -0.38 2.82 -10.43
N LEU A 55 -1.53 2.84 -9.74
CA LEU A 55 -2.21 1.61 -9.31
C LEU A 55 -2.63 0.75 -10.49
N ARG A 56 -3.26 1.35 -11.50
CA ARG A 56 -3.70 0.62 -12.70
C ARG A 56 -2.52 0.02 -13.45
N ALA A 57 -1.39 0.73 -13.54
CA ALA A 57 -0.18 0.21 -14.17
C ALA A 57 0.38 -1.00 -13.41
N ALA A 58 0.46 -0.93 -12.09
CA ALA A 58 0.94 -2.03 -11.25
C ALA A 58 0.04 -3.27 -11.38
N ILE A 59 -1.28 -3.07 -11.39
CA ILE A 59 -2.26 -4.16 -11.54
C ILE A 59 -2.15 -4.79 -12.93
N ALA A 60 -2.01 -3.97 -13.98
CA ALA A 60 -1.85 -4.46 -15.35
C ALA A 60 -0.57 -5.31 -15.54
N MET A 61 0.45 -5.10 -14.71
CA MET A 61 1.65 -5.92 -14.69
C MET A 61 1.49 -7.24 -13.92
N GLY A 62 0.30 -7.54 -13.40
CA GLY A 62 -0.01 -8.80 -12.75
C GLY A 62 0.32 -8.86 -11.25
N ALA A 63 0.48 -7.71 -10.58
CA ALA A 63 0.76 -7.70 -9.16
C ALA A 63 -0.40 -8.30 -8.34
N GLY A 64 -0.08 -9.20 -7.42
CA GLY A 64 -1.05 -9.71 -6.44
C GLY A 64 -1.24 -8.77 -5.26
N LEU A 65 -0.18 -8.07 -4.88
CA LEU A 65 -0.22 -7.06 -3.81
C LEU A 65 0.35 -5.74 -4.33
N VAL A 66 -0.37 -4.64 -4.14
CA VAL A 66 0.13 -3.30 -4.41
C VAL A 66 0.07 -2.48 -3.13
N VAL A 67 1.21 -1.98 -2.67
CA VAL A 67 1.33 -1.15 -1.48
C VAL A 67 1.72 0.26 -1.90
N THR A 68 0.95 1.26 -1.46
CA THR A 68 1.35 2.66 -1.61
C THR A 68 1.87 3.18 -0.28
N THR A 69 2.82 4.12 -0.32
CA THR A 69 3.30 4.86 0.85
C THR A 69 3.15 6.35 0.60
N GLY A 70 2.62 7.08 1.57
CA GLY A 70 2.43 8.53 1.48
C GLY A 70 1.07 8.96 0.99
N GLY A 71 0.76 10.23 1.18
CA GLY A 71 -0.47 10.87 0.73
C GLY A 71 -1.74 10.43 1.44
N THR A 72 -1.64 9.87 2.65
CA THR A 72 -2.80 9.34 3.39
C THR A 72 -3.34 10.26 4.46
N GLY A 73 -2.73 11.42 4.67
CA GLY A 73 -3.13 12.36 5.72
C GLY A 73 -4.26 13.31 5.29
N ILE A 74 -4.27 14.48 5.90
CA ILE A 74 -5.33 15.49 5.73
C ILE A 74 -4.85 16.76 5.04
N ALA A 75 -3.60 16.81 4.59
CA ALA A 75 -3.12 17.97 3.82
C ALA A 75 -3.85 18.06 2.48
N PRO A 76 -3.96 19.26 1.89
CA PRO A 76 -4.66 19.43 0.61
C PRO A 76 -4.12 18.58 -0.53
N THR A 77 -2.82 18.25 -0.49
CA THR A 77 -2.17 17.39 -1.49
C THR A 77 -2.33 15.90 -1.23
N ASP A 78 -2.75 15.49 -0.02
CA ASP A 78 -2.94 14.09 0.35
C ASP A 78 -4.23 13.56 -0.29
N ARG A 79 -4.09 12.84 -1.42
CA ARG A 79 -5.20 12.32 -2.20
C ARG A 79 -5.02 10.85 -2.57
N THR A 80 -4.13 10.14 -1.88
CA THR A 80 -3.93 8.70 -2.12
C THR A 80 -5.21 7.89 -1.92
N PRO A 81 -5.99 8.10 -0.83
CA PRO A 81 -7.24 7.36 -0.68
C PRO A 81 -8.25 7.63 -1.79
N GLU A 82 -8.35 8.87 -2.27
CA GLU A 82 -9.25 9.24 -3.35
C GLU A 82 -8.89 8.54 -4.67
N GLY A 83 -7.60 8.50 -5.01
CA GLY A 83 -7.13 7.77 -6.20
C GLY A 83 -7.33 6.27 -6.07
N THR A 84 -7.09 5.72 -4.88
CA THR A 84 -7.28 4.30 -4.60
C THR A 84 -8.75 3.89 -4.67
N ALA A 85 -9.65 4.72 -4.14
CA ALA A 85 -11.09 4.44 -4.17
C ALA A 85 -11.64 4.26 -5.60
N ARG A 86 -11.04 4.94 -6.58
CA ARG A 86 -11.43 4.81 -8.00
C ARG A 86 -11.08 3.46 -8.60
N VAL A 87 -10.17 2.73 -7.98
CA VAL A 87 -9.62 1.48 -8.51
C VAL A 87 -10.21 0.27 -7.79
N LEU A 88 -10.54 0.40 -6.51
CA LEU A 88 -11.04 -0.71 -5.70
C LEU A 88 -12.44 -1.16 -6.16
N ASP A 89 -12.62 -2.46 -6.30
CA ASP A 89 -13.94 -3.08 -6.52
C ASP A 89 -14.62 -3.38 -5.19
N ARG A 90 -13.86 -3.79 -4.18
CA ARG A 90 -14.37 -4.12 -2.85
C ARG A 90 -13.40 -3.61 -1.79
N GLU A 91 -13.93 -3.00 -0.74
CA GLU A 91 -13.10 -2.56 0.39
C GLU A 91 -12.92 -3.67 1.44
N LEU A 92 -11.78 -3.66 2.10
CA LEU A 92 -11.47 -4.46 3.29
C LEU A 92 -11.21 -3.52 4.47
N PRO A 93 -12.26 -2.90 5.03
CA PRO A 93 -12.08 -1.87 6.05
C PRO A 93 -11.37 -2.39 7.31
N GLY A 94 -11.53 -3.68 7.63
CA GLY A 94 -10.85 -4.28 8.77
C GLY A 94 -9.33 -4.25 8.67
N ILE A 95 -8.76 -4.36 7.47
CA ILE A 95 -7.31 -4.23 7.28
C ILE A 95 -6.88 -2.78 7.55
N ALA A 96 -7.59 -1.80 7.01
CA ALA A 96 -7.29 -0.39 7.24
C ALA A 96 -7.42 -0.01 8.73
N GLU A 97 -8.41 -0.54 9.40
CA GLU A 97 -8.60 -0.36 10.85
C GLU A 97 -7.45 -0.96 11.66
N GLU A 98 -7.02 -2.17 11.33
CA GLU A 98 -5.89 -2.83 12.00
C GLU A 98 -4.58 -2.08 11.77
N LEU A 99 -4.35 -1.55 10.58
CA LEU A 99 -3.19 -0.73 10.29
C LEU A 99 -3.16 0.52 11.18
N ARG A 100 -4.28 1.22 11.32
CA ARG A 100 -4.41 2.37 12.21
C ARG A 100 -4.20 2.00 13.67
N ARG A 101 -4.77 0.89 14.10
CA ARG A 101 -4.64 0.39 15.48
C ARG A 101 -3.19 0.06 15.82
N ARG A 102 -2.51 -0.67 14.95
CA ARG A 102 -1.09 -1.01 15.13
C ARG A 102 -0.20 0.23 15.13
N GLY A 103 -0.52 1.21 14.29
CA GLY A 103 0.21 2.47 14.23
C GLY A 103 0.14 3.32 15.50
N LEU A 104 -0.87 3.09 16.36
CA LEU A 104 -0.99 3.80 17.64
C LEU A 104 0.17 3.51 18.60
N THR A 105 0.87 2.40 18.46
CA THR A 105 2.09 2.14 19.24
C THR A 105 3.24 3.06 18.84
N ASP A 106 3.21 3.60 17.62
CA ASP A 106 4.24 4.50 17.11
C ASP A 106 3.88 5.97 17.33
N THR A 107 2.62 6.33 17.11
CA THR A 107 2.15 7.71 17.20
C THR A 107 0.62 7.78 17.37
N PRO A 108 0.11 8.70 18.21
CA PRO A 108 -1.34 8.94 18.28
C PRO A 108 -1.92 9.49 16.97
N LEU A 109 -1.08 10.05 16.07
CA LEU A 109 -1.53 10.58 14.79
C LEU A 109 -1.94 9.49 13.79
N SER A 110 -1.70 8.22 14.12
CA SER A 110 -2.16 7.08 13.30
C SER A 110 -3.65 7.15 12.99
N VAL A 111 -4.46 7.67 13.92
CA VAL A 111 -5.92 7.73 13.76
C VAL A 111 -6.38 8.69 12.66
N ILE A 112 -5.55 9.63 12.25
CA ILE A 112 -5.91 10.55 11.16
C ILE A 112 -5.45 10.06 9.78
N SER A 113 -4.82 8.90 9.70
CA SER A 113 -4.57 8.27 8.41
C SER A 113 -5.90 7.85 7.77
N ARG A 114 -6.10 8.24 6.52
CA ARG A 114 -7.29 7.91 5.74
C ARG A 114 -7.03 6.77 4.75
N GLY A 115 -5.91 6.05 4.93
CA GLY A 115 -5.53 4.95 4.06
C GLY A 115 -6.62 3.90 3.91
N LEU A 116 -6.74 3.36 2.71
CA LEU A 116 -7.69 2.31 2.35
C LEU A 116 -6.97 0.98 2.17
N ALA A 117 -7.74 -0.09 2.26
CA ALA A 117 -7.33 -1.41 1.84
C ALA A 117 -8.51 -2.08 1.13
N GLY A 118 -8.25 -2.82 0.08
CA GLY A 118 -9.32 -3.47 -0.66
C GLY A 118 -8.84 -4.33 -1.80
N ILE A 119 -9.81 -4.85 -2.54
CA ILE A 119 -9.59 -5.81 -3.62
C ILE A 119 -9.90 -5.16 -4.96
N VAL A 120 -9.04 -5.41 -5.93
CA VAL A 120 -9.32 -5.22 -7.34
C VAL A 120 -9.46 -6.61 -7.97
N ASP A 121 -10.65 -6.94 -8.42
CA ASP A 121 -10.92 -8.26 -8.98
C ASP A 121 -10.12 -8.47 -10.28
N PRO A 122 -9.68 -9.70 -10.59
CA PRO A 122 -9.98 -10.93 -9.82
C PRO A 122 -9.02 -11.22 -8.68
N GLY A 123 -7.85 -10.59 -8.58
CA GLY A 123 -6.84 -11.15 -7.69
C GLY A 123 -5.81 -10.19 -7.10
N THR A 124 -6.10 -8.91 -6.95
CA THR A 124 -5.13 -7.95 -6.41
C THR A 124 -5.63 -7.35 -5.09
N LEU A 125 -4.78 -7.41 -4.07
CA LEU A 125 -4.94 -6.66 -2.82
C LEU A 125 -4.19 -5.33 -2.93
N VAL A 126 -4.87 -4.23 -2.67
CA VAL A 126 -4.27 -2.88 -2.64
C VAL A 126 -4.36 -2.33 -1.22
N VAL A 127 -3.24 -1.80 -0.73
CA VAL A 127 -3.15 -1.25 0.63
C VAL A 127 -2.40 0.06 0.63
N ASN A 128 -2.97 1.09 1.24
CA ASN A 128 -2.29 2.37 1.47
C ASN A 128 -1.61 2.37 2.83
N LEU A 129 -0.34 2.79 2.88
CA LEU A 129 0.40 3.04 4.11
C LEU A 129 0.80 4.52 4.20
N PRO A 130 0.88 5.09 5.41
CA PRO A 130 1.49 6.40 5.60
C PRO A 130 2.96 6.42 5.15
N GLY A 131 3.48 7.62 4.91
CA GLY A 131 4.83 7.78 4.34
C GLY A 131 5.99 7.64 5.31
N SER A 132 5.76 7.58 6.63
CA SER A 132 6.85 7.46 7.59
C SER A 132 7.44 6.04 7.61
N THR A 133 8.74 5.94 7.89
CA THR A 133 9.41 4.63 7.97
C THR A 133 8.84 3.75 9.09
N ARG A 134 8.40 4.35 10.20
CA ARG A 134 7.75 3.60 11.30
C ARG A 134 6.41 3.01 10.84
N ALA A 135 5.60 3.79 10.16
CA ALA A 135 4.32 3.34 9.64
C ALA A 135 4.48 2.23 8.59
N VAL A 136 5.51 2.33 7.76
CA VAL A 136 5.87 1.28 6.80
C VAL A 136 6.22 -0.01 7.55
N ALA A 137 7.10 0.06 8.55
CA ALA A 137 7.51 -1.12 9.29
C ALA A 137 6.35 -1.81 10.00
N SER A 138 5.51 -1.06 10.72
CA SER A 138 4.34 -1.63 11.41
C SER A 138 3.28 -2.13 10.42
N GLY A 139 3.08 -1.43 9.31
CA GLY A 139 2.11 -1.82 8.28
C GLY A 139 2.51 -3.10 7.56
N ILE A 140 3.77 -3.24 7.17
CA ILE A 140 4.23 -4.46 6.51
C ILE A 140 4.20 -5.65 7.47
N ALA A 141 4.44 -5.46 8.76
CA ALA A 141 4.27 -6.54 9.75
C ALA A 141 2.83 -7.08 9.75
N VAL A 142 1.83 -6.23 9.64
CA VAL A 142 0.42 -6.64 9.49
C VAL A 142 0.20 -7.38 8.16
N LEU A 143 0.69 -6.84 7.06
CA LEU A 143 0.50 -7.42 5.73
C LEU A 143 1.23 -8.76 5.57
N ALA A 144 2.39 -8.93 6.20
CA ALA A 144 3.09 -10.22 6.19
C ALA A 144 2.25 -11.35 6.78
N GLU A 145 1.42 -11.04 7.78
CA GLU A 145 0.49 -12.01 8.38
C GLU A 145 -0.75 -12.24 7.51
N LEU A 146 -1.34 -11.19 6.95
CA LEU A 146 -2.66 -11.24 6.33
C LEU A 146 -2.64 -11.42 4.82
N ALA A 147 -1.69 -10.78 4.12
CA ALA A 147 -1.73 -10.73 2.66
C ALA A 147 -1.62 -12.10 1.98
N PRO A 148 -0.74 -13.02 2.42
CA PRO A 148 -0.69 -14.33 1.78
C PRO A 148 -2.03 -15.07 1.85
N HIS A 149 -2.72 -15.01 2.99
CA HIS A 149 -4.02 -15.63 3.17
C HIS A 149 -5.08 -15.00 2.26
N VAL A 150 -5.11 -13.67 2.17
CA VAL A 150 -6.03 -12.95 1.27
C VAL A 150 -5.80 -13.37 -0.17
N LEU A 151 -4.54 -13.42 -0.61
CA LEU A 151 -4.20 -13.76 -1.98
C LEU A 151 -4.53 -15.22 -2.31
N ASP A 152 -4.34 -16.13 -1.35
CA ASP A 152 -4.74 -17.53 -1.53
C ASP A 152 -6.25 -17.66 -1.67
N GLN A 153 -7.04 -16.92 -0.90
CA GLN A 153 -8.51 -16.89 -1.05
C GLN A 153 -8.93 -16.33 -2.41
N LEU A 154 -8.28 -15.26 -2.88
CA LEU A 154 -8.57 -14.67 -4.19
C LEU A 154 -8.27 -15.65 -5.33
N ALA A 155 -7.30 -16.53 -5.15
CA ALA A 155 -6.99 -17.59 -6.10
C ALA A 155 -7.92 -18.81 -5.97
N GLY A 156 -8.92 -18.77 -5.10
CA GLY A 156 -9.90 -19.85 -4.91
C GLY A 156 -9.53 -20.85 -3.81
N GLY A 157 -8.59 -20.49 -2.92
CA GLY A 157 -8.23 -21.32 -1.78
C GLY A 157 -9.31 -21.37 -0.68
N ASP A 158 -9.19 -22.33 0.23
CA ASP A 158 -10.11 -22.54 1.34
C ASP A 158 -10.02 -21.42 2.39
N HIS A 159 -11.14 -21.17 3.07
CA HIS A 159 -11.29 -20.19 4.14
C HIS A 159 -10.82 -20.69 5.52
N SER A 160 -9.99 -21.68 5.56
CA SER A 160 -9.51 -22.24 6.83
C SER A 160 -8.38 -21.45 7.47
#